data_6cf495db9ade7bd01615458d195428fd
#
_entry.id   6cf495db9ade7bd01615458d195428fd
#
_cell.length_a   1.000
_cell.length_b   1.000
_cell.length_c   1.000
_cell.angle_alpha   90.00
_cell.angle_beta   90.00
_cell.angle_gamma   90.00
#
_symmetry.space_group_name_H-M   'P 1'
#
loop_
_entity.id
_entity.type
_entity.pdbx_description
1 polymer ?
#
loop_
_entity_poly.entity_id
_entity_poly.type
_entity_poly.pdbx_seq_one_letter_code
_entity_poly.pdbx_strand_id
1 'polypeptide(L)'
;TAAKKNEEGIVTTTLGFAQGFNEDLLIGMARAATGNFYFIQSIDDASEVFEIELDTMKSVVAQNLTATLEFSPNVTLTDTLGLAKVTKDSSGKTVLVLGDVYEGEDKLLGLTLNLPELSKTGEHPLLKLFYTADAIQNGVIAQVSGDAHVNAKVGTIEEAAAAYSSNVTLELSRLKIAKAKESALELADKNS
;
A
#
# COMPACT_ATOMS: atom_id res chain seq x y z
N THR A 1 18.80 -2.35 14.14
CA THR A 1 18.66 -2.71 12.73
C THR A 1 17.71 -1.76 12.02
N ALA A 2 17.82 -1.60 10.67
CA ALA A 2 16.96 -0.75 9.87
C ALA A 2 15.46 -1.07 10.10
N ALA A 3 15.08 -2.36 10.09
CA ALA A 3 13.72 -2.80 10.37
C ALA A 3 13.18 -2.31 11.74
N LYS A 4 14.02 -2.37 12.80
CA LYS A 4 13.62 -1.87 14.14
C LYS A 4 13.42 -0.36 14.14
N LYS A 5 14.21 0.39 13.39
CA LYS A 5 14.04 1.83 13.25
C LYS A 5 12.81 2.21 12.44
N ASN A 6 12.43 1.37 11.47
CA ASN A 6 11.19 1.54 10.74
C ASN A 6 9.94 1.40 11.63
N GLU A 7 9.98 0.53 12.65
CA GLU A 7 8.91 0.45 13.66
C GLU A 7 8.73 1.77 14.46
N GLU A 8 9.79 2.57 14.53
CA GLU A 8 9.80 3.92 15.13
C GLU A 8 9.42 5.01 14.10
N GLY A 9 9.02 4.64 12.87
CA GLY A 9 8.66 5.57 11.79
C GLY A 9 9.88 6.13 11.02
N ILE A 10 11.07 5.56 11.19
CA ILE A 10 12.29 6.05 10.52
C ILE A 10 12.52 5.25 9.23
N VAL A 11 12.39 5.94 8.11
CA VAL A 11 12.75 5.43 6.78
C VAL A 11 14.27 5.46 6.61
N THR A 12 14.84 4.43 5.98
CA THR A 12 16.29 4.36 5.73
C THR A 12 16.54 4.16 4.24
N THR A 13 16.99 5.21 3.56
CA THR A 13 17.51 5.11 2.20
C THR A 13 18.98 4.75 2.23
N THR A 14 19.42 3.87 1.33
CA THR A 14 20.80 3.41 1.24
C THR A 14 21.42 3.80 -0.09
N LEU A 15 22.71 4.15 -0.06
CA LEU A 15 23.48 4.61 -1.20
C LEU A 15 24.69 3.70 -1.38
N GLY A 16 24.80 3.06 -2.54
CA GLY A 16 26.00 2.31 -2.94
C GLY A 16 26.89 3.20 -3.80
N PHE A 17 28.12 3.50 -3.35
CA PHE A 17 29.07 4.37 -4.07
C PHE A 17 30.18 3.56 -4.72
N ALA A 18 30.44 3.84 -6.00
CA ALA A 18 31.49 3.21 -6.82
C ALA A 18 31.34 1.66 -6.91
N GLN A 19 32.44 0.92 -6.80
CA GLN A 19 32.44 -0.55 -6.86
C GLN A 19 32.91 -1.15 -5.54
N GLY A 20 32.44 -2.39 -5.23
CA GLY A 20 32.91 -3.16 -4.09
C GLY A 20 32.07 -3.09 -2.82
N PHE A 21 30.91 -2.45 -2.83
CA PHE A 21 29.95 -2.55 -1.74
C PHE A 21 29.07 -3.80 -1.88
N ASN A 22 28.49 -4.23 -0.79
CA ASN A 22 27.53 -5.34 -0.79
C ASN A 22 26.13 -4.83 -1.17
N GLU A 23 25.78 -5.00 -2.44
CA GLU A 23 24.51 -4.53 -3.01
C GLU A 23 23.31 -5.18 -2.34
N ASP A 24 23.33 -6.49 -2.13
CA ASP A 24 22.23 -7.23 -1.50
C ASP A 24 21.98 -6.75 -0.07
N LEU A 25 23.04 -6.43 0.67
CA LEU A 25 22.93 -5.87 2.02
C LEU A 25 22.25 -4.50 1.99
N LEU A 26 22.66 -3.60 1.09
CA LEU A 26 22.12 -2.24 1.00
C LEU A 26 20.65 -2.26 0.54
N ILE A 27 20.31 -3.08 -0.46
CA ILE A 27 18.94 -3.29 -0.91
C ILE A 27 18.09 -3.87 0.23
N GLY A 28 18.61 -4.90 0.94
CA GLY A 28 17.92 -5.51 2.07
C GLY A 28 17.66 -4.53 3.21
N MET A 29 18.61 -3.63 3.51
CA MET A 29 18.45 -2.59 4.52
C MET A 29 17.38 -1.56 4.12
N ALA A 30 17.41 -1.06 2.88
CA ALA A 30 16.43 -0.13 2.36
C ALA A 30 15.01 -0.72 2.40
N ARG A 31 14.83 -1.94 1.89
CA ARG A 31 13.54 -2.67 1.92
C ARG A 31 13.01 -2.86 3.34
N ALA A 32 13.88 -3.27 4.27
CA ALA A 32 13.48 -3.50 5.67
C ALA A 32 13.05 -2.23 6.41
N ALA A 33 13.37 -1.06 5.88
CA ALA A 33 13.05 0.25 6.44
C ALA A 33 12.21 1.13 5.50
N THR A 34 11.55 0.53 4.51
CA THR A 34 10.66 1.20 3.54
C THR A 34 11.29 2.38 2.78
N GLY A 35 12.63 2.38 2.67
CA GLY A 35 13.39 3.38 1.93
C GLY A 35 13.84 2.92 0.56
N ASN A 36 14.61 3.76 -0.13
CA ASN A 36 15.12 3.51 -1.46
C ASN A 36 16.58 3.03 -1.44
N PHE A 37 16.99 2.35 -2.50
CA PHE A 37 18.40 2.07 -2.78
C PHE A 37 18.81 2.78 -4.06
N TYR A 38 19.92 3.49 -4.03
CA TYR A 38 20.52 4.15 -5.18
C TYR A 38 21.97 3.71 -5.38
N PHE A 39 22.31 3.46 -6.64
CA PHE A 39 23.68 3.27 -7.04
C PHE A 39 24.26 4.59 -7.55
N ILE A 40 25.35 5.06 -6.97
CA ILE A 40 26.01 6.33 -7.27
C ILE A 40 27.34 6.03 -7.93
N GLN A 41 27.51 6.47 -9.17
CA GLN A 41 28.75 6.30 -9.93
C GLN A 41 29.73 7.44 -9.72
N SER A 42 29.24 8.65 -9.50
CA SER A 42 30.02 9.87 -9.35
C SER A 42 29.54 10.75 -8.20
N ILE A 43 30.31 11.73 -7.82
CA ILE A 43 29.94 12.73 -6.80
C ILE A 43 28.74 13.58 -7.29
N ASP A 44 28.67 13.84 -8.59
CA ASP A 44 27.61 14.65 -9.19
C ASP A 44 26.24 13.90 -9.08
N ASP A 45 26.24 12.57 -9.32
CA ASP A 45 25.05 11.73 -9.14
C ASP A 45 24.56 11.73 -7.68
N ALA A 46 25.48 11.85 -6.71
CA ALA A 46 25.12 11.93 -5.30
C ALA A 46 24.25 13.16 -5.00
N SER A 47 24.61 14.32 -5.56
CA SER A 47 23.82 15.55 -5.37
C SER A 47 22.41 15.41 -5.91
N GLU A 48 22.25 14.82 -7.10
CA GLU A 48 20.95 14.57 -7.71
C GLU A 48 20.08 13.62 -6.85
N VAL A 49 20.66 12.53 -6.35
CA VAL A 49 19.97 11.60 -5.46
C VAL A 49 19.51 12.26 -4.16
N PHE A 50 20.37 13.10 -3.56
CA PHE A 50 19.99 13.84 -2.35
C PHE A 50 18.85 14.85 -2.62
N GLU A 51 18.86 15.52 -3.76
CA GLU A 51 17.77 16.43 -4.15
C GLU A 51 16.46 15.66 -4.32
N ILE A 52 16.48 14.52 -5.01
CA ILE A 52 15.30 13.66 -5.19
C ILE A 52 14.75 13.19 -3.83
N GLU A 53 15.59 12.70 -2.93
CA GLU A 53 15.16 12.25 -1.60
C GLU A 53 14.59 13.40 -0.75
N LEU A 54 15.24 14.57 -0.79
CA LEU A 54 14.74 15.75 -0.07
C LEU A 54 13.41 16.24 -0.62
N ASP A 55 13.22 16.23 -1.92
CA ASP A 55 11.95 16.62 -2.53
C ASP A 55 10.84 15.58 -2.24
N THR A 56 11.19 14.30 -2.24
CA THR A 56 10.28 13.24 -1.79
C THR A 56 9.85 13.47 -0.34
N MET A 57 10.79 13.80 0.57
CA MET A 57 10.46 14.11 1.96
C MET A 57 9.55 15.33 2.12
N LYS A 58 9.76 16.38 1.30
CA LYS A 58 8.92 17.59 1.32
C LYS A 58 7.53 17.36 0.75
N SER A 59 7.34 16.35 -0.08
CA SER A 59 6.08 16.02 -0.72
C SER A 59 5.13 15.17 0.14
N VAL A 60 5.53 14.76 1.36
CA VAL A 60 4.64 14.06 2.27
C VAL A 60 3.53 14.98 2.72
N VAL A 61 2.30 14.67 2.34
CA VAL A 61 1.10 15.45 2.69
C VAL A 61 0.30 14.82 3.83
N ALA A 62 0.48 13.52 4.10
CA ALA A 62 -0.07 12.86 5.26
C ALA A 62 0.80 11.67 5.68
N GLN A 63 0.77 11.33 6.96
CA GLN A 63 1.49 10.20 7.53
C GLN A 63 0.53 9.25 8.24
N ASN A 64 1.01 8.03 8.52
CA ASN A 64 0.27 7.03 9.31
C ASN A 64 -1.11 6.70 8.75
N LEU A 65 -1.28 6.74 7.41
CA LEU A 65 -2.55 6.35 6.81
C LEU A 65 -2.87 4.90 7.14
N THR A 66 -4.00 4.70 7.80
CA THR A 66 -4.55 3.37 8.11
C THR A 66 -6.00 3.29 7.68
N ALA A 67 -6.44 2.09 7.33
CA ALA A 67 -7.83 1.81 7.00
C ALA A 67 -8.34 0.59 7.79
N THR A 68 -9.35 0.80 8.61
CA THR A 68 -10.03 -0.27 9.36
C THR A 68 -11.23 -0.78 8.57
N LEU A 69 -11.31 -2.09 8.38
CA LEU A 69 -12.37 -2.74 7.63
C LEU A 69 -13.39 -3.39 8.57
N GLU A 70 -14.67 -3.05 8.37
CA GLU A 70 -15.82 -3.71 8.99
C GLU A 70 -16.62 -4.44 7.92
N PHE A 71 -16.63 -5.78 7.98
CA PHE A 71 -17.32 -6.62 7.00
C PHE A 71 -18.76 -6.85 7.40
N SER A 72 -19.64 -6.90 6.41
CA SER A 72 -21.02 -7.38 6.60
C SER A 72 -21.02 -8.87 7.01
N PRO A 73 -22.10 -9.37 7.62
CA PRO A 73 -22.19 -10.77 8.02
C PRO A 73 -21.90 -11.73 6.86
N ASN A 74 -21.07 -12.74 7.13
CA ASN A 74 -20.64 -13.78 6.18
C ASN A 74 -19.81 -13.26 4.98
N VAL A 75 -19.38 -11.99 4.97
CA VAL A 75 -18.37 -11.47 4.06
C VAL A 75 -17.00 -11.63 4.72
N THR A 76 -16.04 -12.22 4.01
CA THR A 76 -14.69 -12.43 4.54
C THR A 76 -13.64 -11.96 3.56
N LEU A 77 -12.57 -11.34 4.08
CA LEU A 77 -11.39 -10.99 3.30
C LEU A 77 -10.53 -12.23 3.09
N THR A 78 -10.24 -12.58 1.85
CA THR A 78 -9.39 -13.72 1.50
C THR A 78 -8.02 -13.32 1.03
N ASP A 79 -7.87 -12.15 0.40
CA ASP A 79 -6.59 -11.66 -0.08
C ASP A 79 -6.57 -10.13 -0.20
N THR A 80 -5.37 -9.56 -0.15
CA THR A 80 -5.09 -8.14 -0.38
C THR A 80 -4.05 -7.97 -1.48
N LEU A 81 -4.22 -6.96 -2.31
CA LEU A 81 -3.27 -6.55 -3.35
C LEU A 81 -2.86 -5.11 -3.10
N GLY A 82 -1.58 -4.82 -3.28
CA GLY A 82 -0.97 -3.52 -3.00
C GLY A 82 -0.05 -3.57 -1.78
N LEU A 83 0.53 -2.43 -1.44
CA LEU A 83 1.60 -2.33 -0.44
C LEU A 83 1.11 -2.25 1.02
N ALA A 84 -0.18 -2.47 1.28
CA ALA A 84 -0.72 -2.40 2.64
C ALA A 84 -0.27 -3.58 3.50
N LYS A 85 0.25 -3.29 4.70
CA LYS A 85 0.47 -4.31 5.73
C LYS A 85 -0.85 -4.61 6.42
N VAL A 86 -1.27 -5.86 6.43
CA VAL A 86 -2.51 -6.31 7.08
C VAL A 86 -2.23 -6.65 8.53
N THR A 87 -2.98 -6.04 9.46
CA THR A 87 -2.88 -6.28 10.90
C THR A 87 -4.28 -6.46 11.49
N LYS A 88 -4.34 -6.71 12.80
CA LYS A 88 -5.59 -6.71 13.57
C LYS A 88 -5.48 -5.69 14.70
N ASP A 89 -6.56 -4.96 14.97
CA ASP A 89 -6.63 -4.12 16.15
C ASP A 89 -6.97 -4.94 17.41
N SER A 90 -7.04 -4.28 18.56
CA SER A 90 -7.36 -4.90 19.86
C SER A 90 -8.76 -5.51 19.90
N SER A 91 -9.67 -5.12 19.04
CA SER A 91 -11.03 -5.68 18.89
C SER A 91 -11.10 -6.81 17.85
N GLY A 92 -9.99 -7.13 17.18
CA GLY A 92 -9.90 -8.15 16.14
C GLY A 92 -10.32 -7.68 14.75
N LYS A 93 -10.61 -6.38 14.55
CA LYS A 93 -10.91 -5.83 13.22
C LYS A 93 -9.68 -5.82 12.34
N THR A 94 -9.87 -5.99 11.05
CA THR A 94 -8.79 -5.92 10.07
C THR A 94 -8.39 -4.47 9.85
N VAL A 95 -7.10 -4.18 10.04
CA VAL A 95 -6.50 -2.88 9.79
C VAL A 95 -5.44 -3.01 8.70
N LEU A 96 -5.55 -2.15 7.71
CA LEU A 96 -4.59 -2.00 6.64
C LEU A 96 -3.71 -0.78 6.93
N VAL A 97 -2.42 -1.00 7.09
CA VAL A 97 -1.43 0.07 7.29
C VAL A 97 -0.87 0.43 5.93
N LEU A 98 -1.13 1.66 5.48
CA LEU A 98 -0.77 2.17 4.15
C LEU A 98 0.43 3.14 4.20
N GLY A 99 0.79 3.61 5.39
CA GLY A 99 1.96 4.45 5.61
C GLY A 99 1.78 5.90 5.18
N ASP A 100 2.83 6.49 4.65
CA ASP A 100 2.85 7.89 4.25
C ASP A 100 2.18 8.11 2.88
N VAL A 101 1.63 9.30 2.68
CA VAL A 101 1.00 9.73 1.44
C VAL A 101 1.76 10.93 0.91
N TYR A 102 2.14 10.87 -0.35
CA TYR A 102 2.88 11.92 -1.04
C TYR A 102 1.95 12.77 -1.90
N GLU A 103 2.37 13.99 -2.19
CA GLU A 103 1.63 14.91 -3.05
C GLU A 103 1.38 14.29 -4.43
N GLY A 104 0.12 14.28 -4.85
CA GLY A 104 -0.29 13.68 -6.13
C GLY A 104 -0.31 12.15 -6.17
N GLU A 105 -0.06 11.46 -5.04
CA GLU A 105 -0.10 10.00 -4.97
C GLU A 105 -1.52 9.48 -4.74
N ASP A 106 -1.91 8.49 -5.53
CA ASP A 106 -3.10 7.67 -5.31
C ASP A 106 -2.72 6.36 -4.60
N LYS A 107 -3.23 6.14 -3.40
CA LYS A 107 -3.10 4.85 -2.70
C LYS A 107 -4.12 3.86 -3.24
N LEU A 108 -3.65 2.90 -4.01
CA LEU A 108 -4.48 1.84 -4.59
C LEU A 108 -4.43 0.57 -3.74
N LEU A 109 -5.59 0.01 -3.48
CA LEU A 109 -5.76 -1.20 -2.69
C LEU A 109 -6.76 -2.13 -3.36
N GLY A 110 -6.33 -3.35 -3.64
CA GLY A 110 -7.22 -4.42 -4.11
C GLY A 110 -7.60 -5.35 -2.95
N LEU A 111 -8.88 -5.65 -2.82
CA LEU A 111 -9.40 -6.61 -1.83
C LEU A 111 -10.10 -7.75 -2.54
N THR A 112 -9.78 -8.98 -2.17
CA THR A 112 -10.52 -10.16 -2.60
C THR A 112 -11.43 -10.62 -1.45
N LEU A 113 -12.72 -10.64 -1.72
CA LEU A 113 -13.75 -10.98 -0.73
C LEU A 113 -14.43 -12.29 -1.11
N ASN A 114 -14.67 -13.12 -0.12
CA ASN A 114 -15.63 -14.21 -0.25
C ASN A 114 -16.99 -13.70 0.19
N LEU A 115 -18.00 -13.87 -0.67
CA LEU A 115 -19.36 -13.35 -0.44
C LEU A 115 -20.31 -14.50 -0.14
N PRO A 116 -21.32 -14.29 0.72
CA PRO A 116 -22.44 -15.23 0.82
C PRO A 116 -23.27 -15.20 -0.47
N GLU A 117 -24.15 -16.16 -0.64
CA GLU A 117 -25.14 -16.13 -1.72
C GLU A 117 -26.05 -14.91 -1.58
N LEU A 118 -26.08 -14.06 -2.60
CA LEU A 118 -26.91 -12.86 -2.67
C LEU A 118 -28.13 -13.15 -3.56
N SER A 119 -29.22 -13.62 -2.97
CA SER A 119 -30.40 -14.06 -3.70
C SER A 119 -31.44 -12.96 -4.01
N LYS A 120 -31.31 -11.78 -3.38
CA LYS A 120 -32.23 -10.66 -3.60
C LYS A 120 -31.62 -9.64 -4.55
N THR A 121 -32.41 -9.16 -5.51
CA THR A 121 -32.02 -8.02 -6.35
C THR A 121 -31.90 -6.74 -5.52
N GLY A 122 -30.98 -5.87 -5.91
CA GLY A 122 -30.72 -4.60 -5.23
C GLY A 122 -29.32 -4.49 -4.65
N GLU A 123 -29.12 -3.49 -3.82
CA GLU A 123 -27.83 -3.23 -3.18
C GLU A 123 -27.65 -4.05 -1.89
N HIS A 124 -26.46 -4.62 -1.75
CA HIS A 124 -26.03 -5.40 -0.59
C HIS A 124 -24.75 -4.80 -0.04
N PRO A 125 -24.74 -4.34 1.22
CA PRO A 125 -23.51 -3.83 1.82
C PRO A 125 -22.50 -4.98 2.00
N LEU A 126 -21.25 -4.75 1.59
CA LEU A 126 -20.17 -5.72 1.73
C LEU A 126 -19.24 -5.36 2.87
N LEU A 127 -18.78 -4.12 2.89
CA LEU A 127 -17.90 -3.62 3.94
C LEU A 127 -18.03 -2.11 4.10
N LYS A 128 -17.69 -1.65 5.29
CA LYS A 128 -17.41 -0.26 5.60
C LYS A 128 -15.93 -0.11 5.89
N LEU A 129 -15.32 0.91 5.31
CA LEU A 129 -13.92 1.29 5.51
C LEU A 129 -13.88 2.59 6.28
N PHE A 130 -13.11 2.63 7.37
CA PHE A 130 -12.77 3.84 8.10
C PHE A 130 -11.29 4.12 7.93
N TYR A 131 -10.94 5.32 7.53
CA TYR A 131 -9.53 5.69 7.45
C TYR A 131 -9.19 6.81 8.43
N THR A 132 -7.93 6.78 8.88
CA THR A 132 -7.32 7.88 9.64
C THR A 132 -5.92 8.14 9.09
N ALA A 133 -5.51 9.40 9.10
CA ALA A 133 -4.16 9.82 8.78
C ALA A 133 -3.80 11.10 9.53
N ASP A 134 -2.52 11.38 9.65
CA ASP A 134 -1.97 12.61 10.19
C ASP A 134 -1.63 13.54 9.01
N ALA A 135 -2.56 14.42 8.62
CA ALA A 135 -2.37 15.35 7.52
C ALA A 135 -1.42 16.49 7.89
N ILE A 136 -0.54 16.85 6.97
CA ILE A 136 0.45 17.91 7.13
C ILE A 136 0.03 19.10 6.28
N GLN A 137 -0.36 20.20 6.93
CA GLN A 137 -0.74 21.45 6.26
C GLN A 137 0.02 22.62 6.87
N ASN A 138 0.82 23.32 6.06
CA ASN A 138 1.61 24.47 6.50
C ASN A 138 2.49 24.17 7.74
N GLY A 139 3.04 22.96 7.82
CA GLY A 139 3.87 22.52 8.95
C GLY A 139 3.08 22.16 10.21
N VAL A 140 1.75 22.18 10.16
CA VAL A 140 0.88 21.74 11.25
C VAL A 140 0.36 20.33 10.94
N ILE A 141 0.47 19.44 11.92
CA ILE A 141 -0.07 18.09 11.83
C ILE A 141 -1.47 18.07 12.45
N ALA A 142 -2.44 17.60 11.69
CA ALA A 142 -3.80 17.41 12.15
C ALA A 142 -4.31 16.03 11.76
N GLN A 143 -4.92 15.32 12.70
CA GLN A 143 -5.54 14.04 12.38
C GLN A 143 -6.78 14.26 11.51
N VAL A 144 -6.85 13.54 10.41
CA VAL A 144 -8.00 13.49 9.50
C VAL A 144 -8.58 12.08 9.49
N SER A 145 -9.87 11.97 9.27
CA SER A 145 -10.56 10.69 9.17
C SER A 145 -11.75 10.78 8.23
N GLY A 146 -12.16 9.64 7.73
CA GLY A 146 -13.38 9.52 6.94
C GLY A 146 -13.79 8.08 6.80
N ASP A 147 -14.87 7.85 6.09
CA ASP A 147 -15.38 6.52 5.83
C ASP A 147 -15.87 6.37 4.38
N ALA A 148 -15.89 5.12 3.93
CA ALA A 148 -16.44 4.72 2.65
C ALA A 148 -17.22 3.41 2.80
N HIS A 149 -18.26 3.25 1.98
CA HIS A 149 -19.08 2.05 1.94
C HIS A 149 -18.87 1.34 0.61
N VAL A 150 -18.70 0.03 0.66
CA VAL A 150 -18.61 -0.82 -0.53
C VAL A 150 -19.82 -1.73 -0.56
N ASN A 151 -20.61 -1.61 -1.63
CA ASN A 151 -21.81 -2.39 -1.87
C ASN A 151 -21.65 -3.24 -3.12
N ALA A 152 -22.30 -4.41 -3.15
CA ALA A 152 -22.56 -5.16 -4.38
C ALA A 152 -23.99 -4.90 -4.82
N LYS A 153 -24.21 -4.73 -6.13
CA LYS A 153 -25.54 -4.68 -6.71
C LYS A 153 -25.86 -6.00 -7.41
N VAL A 154 -26.90 -6.67 -6.98
CA VAL A 154 -27.45 -7.85 -7.69
C VAL A 154 -28.52 -7.36 -8.67
N GLY A 155 -28.29 -7.61 -9.95
CA GLY A 155 -29.15 -7.17 -11.04
C GLY A 155 -29.15 -8.16 -12.21
N THR A 156 -29.53 -7.69 -13.38
CA THR A 156 -29.50 -8.50 -14.60
C THR A 156 -28.07 -8.65 -15.15
N ILE A 157 -27.88 -9.59 -16.09
CA ILE A 157 -26.59 -9.79 -16.77
C ILE A 157 -26.20 -8.53 -17.54
N GLU A 158 -27.15 -7.84 -18.15
CA GLU A 158 -26.95 -6.61 -18.89
C GLU A 158 -26.49 -5.47 -17.98
N GLU A 159 -27.11 -5.34 -16.79
CA GLU A 159 -26.70 -4.35 -15.78
C GLU A 159 -25.29 -4.63 -15.28
N ALA A 160 -24.93 -5.89 -15.02
CA ALA A 160 -23.60 -6.27 -14.60
C ALA A 160 -22.54 -5.98 -15.67
N ALA A 161 -22.87 -6.26 -16.93
CA ALA A 161 -21.97 -5.94 -18.07
C ALA A 161 -21.77 -4.42 -18.25
N ALA A 162 -22.83 -3.62 -18.06
CA ALA A 162 -22.75 -2.16 -18.13
C ALA A 162 -21.97 -1.52 -16.98
N ALA A 163 -21.90 -2.19 -15.82
CA ALA A 163 -21.16 -1.74 -14.66
C ALA A 163 -19.64 -2.02 -14.73
N TYR A 164 -19.17 -2.70 -15.78
CA TYR A 164 -17.75 -3.01 -15.97
C TYR A 164 -16.91 -1.74 -16.10
N SER A 165 -15.86 -1.64 -15.32
CA SER A 165 -14.89 -0.54 -15.37
C SER A 165 -13.54 -1.04 -15.86
N SER A 166 -13.13 -0.57 -17.06
CA SER A 166 -11.83 -0.91 -17.64
C SER A 166 -10.66 -0.39 -16.78
N ASN A 167 -10.81 0.79 -16.18
CA ASN A 167 -9.79 1.37 -15.31
C ASN A 167 -9.57 0.53 -14.05
N VAL A 168 -10.65 0.11 -13.37
CA VAL A 168 -10.54 -0.77 -12.19
C VAL A 168 -9.88 -2.09 -12.56
N THR A 169 -10.26 -2.67 -13.70
CA THR A 169 -9.66 -3.93 -14.16
C THR A 169 -8.18 -3.78 -14.49
N LEU A 170 -7.78 -2.67 -15.10
CA LEU A 170 -6.38 -2.38 -15.40
C LEU A 170 -5.55 -2.27 -14.11
N GLU A 171 -6.02 -1.49 -13.12
CA GLU A 171 -5.32 -1.31 -11.86
C GLU A 171 -5.24 -2.62 -11.05
N LEU A 172 -6.32 -3.39 -10.98
CA LEU A 172 -6.28 -4.72 -10.37
C LEU A 172 -5.29 -5.66 -11.05
N SER A 173 -5.18 -5.60 -12.38
CA SER A 173 -4.21 -6.40 -13.14
C SER A 173 -2.77 -5.99 -12.83
N ARG A 174 -2.48 -4.70 -12.72
CA ARG A 174 -1.18 -4.18 -12.30
C ARG A 174 -0.80 -4.68 -10.90
N LEU A 175 -1.72 -4.57 -9.94
CA LEU A 175 -1.48 -5.05 -8.57
C LEU A 175 -1.24 -6.57 -8.51
N LYS A 176 -1.99 -7.36 -9.29
CA LYS A 176 -1.78 -8.82 -9.40
C LYS A 176 -0.42 -9.16 -9.98
N ILE A 177 0.02 -8.46 -11.02
CA ILE A 177 1.35 -8.66 -11.64
C ILE A 177 2.45 -8.30 -10.63
N ALA A 178 2.32 -7.19 -9.91
CA ALA A 178 3.27 -6.79 -8.88
C ALA A 178 3.41 -7.86 -7.79
N LYS A 179 2.30 -8.36 -7.26
CA LYS A 179 2.28 -9.44 -6.26
C LYS A 179 2.90 -10.74 -6.78
N ALA A 180 2.61 -11.11 -8.03
CA ALA A 180 3.20 -12.31 -8.63
C ALA A 180 4.71 -12.19 -8.81
N LYS A 181 5.23 -11.03 -9.19
CA LYS A 181 6.68 -10.77 -9.28
C LYS A 181 7.34 -10.87 -7.90
N GLU A 182 6.77 -10.25 -6.89
CA GLU A 182 7.28 -10.31 -5.51
C GLU A 182 7.33 -11.75 -5.00
N SER A 183 6.24 -12.51 -5.18
CA SER A 183 6.20 -13.93 -4.80
C SER A 183 7.23 -14.77 -5.55
N ALA A 184 7.48 -14.49 -6.82
CA ALA A 184 8.50 -15.21 -7.60
C ALA A 184 9.93 -14.90 -7.11
N LEU A 185 10.22 -13.66 -6.74
CA LEU A 185 11.50 -13.26 -6.15
C LEU A 185 11.72 -13.95 -4.80
N GLU A 186 10.73 -13.94 -3.91
CA GLU A 186 10.81 -14.63 -2.62
C GLU A 186 11.07 -16.14 -2.75
N LEU A 187 10.48 -16.78 -3.78
CA LEU A 187 10.71 -18.20 -4.05
C LEU A 187 12.11 -18.45 -4.61
N ALA A 188 12.63 -17.57 -5.44
CA ALA A 188 14.00 -17.66 -5.95
C ALA A 188 15.02 -17.53 -4.81
N ASP A 189 14.84 -16.54 -3.92
CA ASP A 189 15.73 -16.31 -2.78
C ASP A 189 15.74 -17.48 -1.78
N LYS A 190 14.62 -18.18 -1.59
CA LYS A 190 14.54 -19.37 -0.71
C LYS A 190 15.21 -20.62 -1.29
N ASN A 191 15.47 -20.63 -2.60
CA ASN A 191 16.06 -21.77 -3.29
C ASN A 191 17.55 -21.54 -3.67
N SER A 192 18.11 -20.39 -3.28
CA SER A 192 19.54 -20.06 -3.43
C SER A 192 20.30 -20.28 -2.14
#